data_9f06b61e48bf7019871fd01dda080483
#
_entry.id   9f06b61e48bf7019871fd01dda080483
#
_cell.length_a   1.000
_cell.length_b   1.000
_cell.length_c   1.000
_cell.angle_alpha   90.00
_cell.angle_beta   90.00
_cell.angle_gamma   90.00
#
_symmetry.space_group_name_H-M   'P 1'
#
loop_
_entity.id
_entity.type
_entity.pdbx_description
1 polymer ?
#
loop_
_entity_poly.entity_id
_entity_poly.type
_entity_poly.pdbx_seq_one_letter_code
_entity_poly.pdbx_strand_id
1 'polypeptide(L)'
;CRCIRQFHFSATGNQTVDIVLDLNGIPVVGIELKDQFTNQTYENAEAQWKRRDARESCFKFKNRMIAFFAVDTSYATMATELKGDSTYFLPINQGTNGAGFDGEKGNPACEDGYPVEHLWKTVLQKDSLIDIINKFLHLEKKDNIVLDKHGNEKTVTKERIIFPRYHQLDAVRKLVADVKENGTGKNYLIQHSAGSGKSNSIAWVAYRLASLF
;
A
#
# COMPACT_ATOMS: atom_id res chain seq x y z
N CYS A 1 -11.61 -13.36 -5.64
CA CYS A 1 -11.32 -12.51 -4.48
C CYS A 1 -12.50 -12.58 -3.52
N ARG A 2 -12.23 -12.73 -2.23
CA ARG A 2 -13.22 -12.72 -1.15
C ARG A 2 -12.83 -11.67 -0.13
N CYS A 3 -13.83 -11.06 0.50
CA CYS A 3 -13.68 -10.20 1.66
C CYS A 3 -14.14 -10.98 2.89
N ILE A 4 -13.26 -11.19 3.84
CA ILE A 4 -13.51 -11.97 5.06
C ILE A 4 -13.48 -10.98 6.24
N ARG A 5 -14.55 -10.97 7.03
CA ARG A 5 -14.64 -10.15 8.26
C ARG A 5 -14.19 -10.96 9.45
N GLN A 6 -13.57 -10.31 10.43
CA GLN A 6 -13.12 -10.93 11.68
C GLN A 6 -12.30 -12.21 11.43
N PHE A 7 -11.28 -12.08 10.58
CA PHE A 7 -10.45 -13.21 10.16
C PHE A 7 -9.57 -13.71 11.30
N HIS A 8 -9.81 -14.95 11.74
CA HIS A 8 -8.96 -15.65 12.70
C HIS A 8 -7.66 -16.11 12.03
N PHE A 9 -6.54 -15.54 12.43
CA PHE A 9 -5.24 -15.80 11.79
C PHE A 9 -4.37 -16.80 12.56
N SER A 10 -4.66 -17.03 13.84
CA SER A 10 -3.90 -17.95 14.70
C SER A 10 -4.74 -19.15 15.08
N ALA A 11 -4.13 -20.33 15.07
CA ALA A 11 -4.79 -21.58 15.51
C ALA A 11 -4.96 -21.66 17.04
N THR A 12 -4.21 -20.88 17.80
CA THR A 12 -4.14 -20.94 19.27
C THR A 12 -4.70 -19.72 19.97
N GLY A 13 -5.01 -18.65 19.24
CA GLY A 13 -5.51 -17.38 19.79
C GLY A 13 -6.86 -16.98 19.24
N ASN A 14 -7.61 -16.20 20.00
CA ASN A 14 -8.92 -15.66 19.58
C ASN A 14 -8.80 -14.31 18.86
N GLN A 15 -7.59 -13.90 18.50
CA GLN A 15 -7.36 -12.62 17.84
C GLN A 15 -7.78 -12.68 16.37
N THR A 16 -8.41 -11.60 15.92
CA THR A 16 -8.88 -11.45 14.55
C THR A 16 -8.28 -10.21 13.90
N VAL A 17 -8.27 -10.21 12.57
CA VAL A 17 -8.12 -9.02 11.73
C VAL A 17 -9.51 -8.61 11.26
N ASP A 18 -9.83 -7.31 11.31
CA ASP A 18 -11.19 -6.84 11.03
C ASP A 18 -11.65 -7.20 9.64
N ILE A 19 -10.81 -6.97 8.62
CA ILE A 19 -11.08 -7.35 7.22
C ILE A 19 -9.83 -7.96 6.60
N VAL A 20 -10.01 -9.05 5.88
CA VAL A 20 -8.97 -9.66 5.05
C VAL A 20 -9.49 -9.83 3.63
N LEU A 21 -8.68 -9.43 2.66
CA LEU A 21 -8.91 -9.76 1.26
C LEU A 21 -8.14 -11.03 0.92
N ASP A 22 -8.88 -11.99 0.38
CA ASP A 22 -8.41 -13.32 0.02
C ASP A 22 -8.43 -13.51 -1.50
N LEU A 23 -7.36 -14.05 -2.05
CA LEU A 23 -7.27 -14.50 -3.44
C LEU A 23 -7.10 -16.01 -3.48
N ASN A 24 -8.13 -16.72 -3.92
CA ASN A 24 -8.12 -18.18 -4.06
C ASN A 24 -7.67 -18.94 -2.80
N GLY A 25 -8.11 -18.48 -1.62
CA GLY A 25 -7.76 -19.09 -0.35
C GLY A 25 -6.49 -18.55 0.30
N ILE A 26 -5.83 -17.58 -0.33
CA ILE A 26 -4.62 -16.94 0.20
C ILE A 26 -4.97 -15.54 0.70
N PRO A 27 -4.81 -15.24 2.00
CA PRO A 27 -4.98 -13.89 2.53
C PRO A 27 -3.85 -13.00 2.01
N VAL A 28 -4.20 -11.95 1.26
CA VAL A 28 -3.22 -11.06 0.61
C VAL A 28 -3.17 -9.66 1.19
N VAL A 29 -4.29 -9.17 1.74
CA VAL A 29 -4.39 -7.85 2.37
C VAL A 29 -5.08 -7.98 3.70
N GLY A 30 -4.53 -7.34 4.74
CA GLY A 30 -5.16 -7.18 6.05
C GLY A 30 -5.53 -5.73 6.29
N ILE A 31 -6.69 -5.47 6.91
CA ILE A 31 -7.19 -4.14 7.23
C ILE A 31 -7.67 -4.14 8.68
N GLU A 32 -7.13 -3.24 9.50
CA GLU A 32 -7.65 -2.89 10.83
C GLU A 32 -8.41 -1.59 10.72
N LEU A 33 -9.64 -1.59 11.21
CA LEU A 33 -10.56 -0.46 11.16
C LEU A 33 -10.69 0.21 12.51
N LYS A 34 -10.80 1.53 12.51
CA LYS A 34 -11.13 2.32 13.69
C LYS A 34 -12.24 3.31 13.37
N ASP A 35 -13.04 3.57 14.39
CA ASP A 35 -14.15 4.50 14.28
C ASP A 35 -13.87 5.74 15.14
N GLN A 36 -13.87 6.90 14.51
CA GLN A 36 -13.67 8.18 15.18
C GLN A 36 -14.76 8.50 16.22
N PHE A 37 -15.95 7.95 16.07
CA PHE A 37 -17.01 8.09 17.09
C PHE A 37 -16.63 7.45 18.44
N THR A 38 -15.68 6.49 18.43
CA THR A 38 -15.13 5.88 19.64
C THR A 38 -13.82 6.53 20.08
N ASN A 39 -13.47 7.71 19.58
CA ASN A 39 -12.19 8.38 19.79
C ASN A 39 -10.98 7.53 19.37
N GLN A 40 -11.13 6.67 18.38
CA GLN A 40 -10.05 5.87 17.80
C GLN A 40 -9.81 6.29 16.36
N THR A 41 -8.54 6.41 16.01
CA THR A 41 -8.06 6.83 14.68
C THR A 41 -7.26 5.72 14.00
N TYR A 42 -6.87 5.98 12.76
CA TYR A 42 -5.91 5.11 12.06
C TYR A 42 -4.62 4.86 12.85
N GLU A 43 -4.18 5.79 13.71
CA GLU A 43 -3.00 5.60 14.57
C GLU A 43 -3.20 4.47 15.58
N ASN A 44 -4.42 4.30 16.10
CA ASN A 44 -4.78 3.17 16.96
C ASN A 44 -4.74 1.84 16.18
N ALA A 45 -5.14 1.85 14.91
CA ALA A 45 -5.03 0.69 14.02
C ALA A 45 -3.56 0.36 13.71
N GLU A 46 -2.71 1.37 13.48
CA GLU A 46 -1.27 1.18 13.34
C GLU A 46 -0.64 0.56 14.61
N ALA A 47 -1.02 1.09 15.78
CA ALA A 47 -0.57 0.54 17.05
C ALA A 47 -1.04 -0.91 17.27
N GLN A 48 -2.22 -1.26 16.77
CA GLN A 48 -2.72 -2.64 16.79
C GLN A 48 -1.86 -3.54 15.90
N TRP A 49 -1.54 -3.12 14.65
CA TRP A 49 -0.63 -3.84 13.76
C TRP A 49 0.77 -4.02 14.35
N LYS A 50 1.33 -2.99 15.00
CA LYS A 50 2.64 -3.06 15.66
C LYS A 50 2.70 -4.11 16.77
N ARG A 51 1.58 -4.39 17.42
CA ARG A 51 1.47 -5.42 18.48
C ARG A 51 1.26 -6.84 17.95
N ARG A 52 0.95 -7.02 16.64
CA ARG A 52 0.79 -8.33 16.03
C ARG A 52 2.14 -9.05 15.94
N ASP A 53 2.13 -10.36 16.21
CA ASP A 53 3.35 -11.17 16.03
C ASP A 53 3.65 -11.35 14.54
N ALA A 54 4.71 -10.70 14.07
CA ALA A 54 5.15 -10.79 12.67
C ALA A 54 5.61 -12.19 12.24
N ARG A 55 5.75 -13.14 13.17
CA ARG A 55 6.10 -14.54 12.89
C ARG A 55 4.89 -15.39 12.51
N GLU A 56 3.70 -14.93 12.79
CA GLU A 56 2.46 -15.61 12.36
C GLU A 56 2.46 -15.82 10.85
N SER A 57 2.00 -16.99 10.42
CA SER A 57 2.07 -17.42 9.02
C SER A 57 1.45 -16.41 8.04
N CYS A 58 0.38 -15.72 8.43
CA CYS A 58 -0.28 -14.72 7.61
C CYS A 58 0.52 -13.41 7.50
N PHE A 59 1.30 -13.05 8.53
CA PHE A 59 1.98 -11.76 8.66
C PHE A 59 3.46 -11.82 8.30
N LYS A 60 4.02 -13.02 8.26
CA LYS A 60 5.44 -13.21 7.95
C LYS A 60 5.78 -12.63 6.58
N PHE A 61 6.81 -11.79 6.55
CA PHE A 61 7.30 -11.14 5.33
C PHE A 61 7.50 -12.12 4.16
N LYS A 62 6.99 -11.79 2.99
CA LYS A 62 7.02 -12.60 1.75
C LYS A 62 6.27 -13.94 1.83
N ASN A 63 5.41 -14.14 2.81
CA ASN A 63 4.71 -15.41 2.91
C ASN A 63 3.28 -15.34 2.33
N ARG A 64 2.41 -14.48 2.89
CA ARG A 64 1.01 -14.40 2.47
C ARG A 64 0.55 -12.95 2.28
N MET A 65 0.27 -12.23 3.38
CA MET A 65 -0.15 -10.83 3.27
C MET A 65 0.99 -9.96 2.76
N ILE A 66 0.67 -9.14 1.77
CA ILE A 66 1.59 -8.23 1.09
C ILE A 66 1.40 -6.78 1.49
N ALA A 67 0.25 -6.46 2.13
CA ALA A 67 -0.06 -5.13 2.62
C ALA A 67 -0.98 -5.19 3.85
N PHE A 68 -0.72 -4.28 4.79
CA PHE A 68 -1.42 -4.10 6.06
C PHE A 68 -1.92 -2.67 6.12
N PHE A 69 -3.23 -2.49 6.14
CA PHE A 69 -3.87 -1.18 6.16
C PHE A 69 -4.38 -0.85 7.55
N ALA A 70 -4.11 0.38 7.98
CA ALA A 70 -4.69 0.98 9.17
C ALA A 70 -5.61 2.11 8.71
N VAL A 71 -6.90 2.02 9.02
CA VAL A 71 -7.95 2.82 8.40
C VAL A 71 -8.91 3.35 9.47
N ASP A 72 -9.27 4.62 9.37
CA ASP A 72 -10.43 5.20 10.03
C ASP A 72 -11.41 5.77 8.99
N THR A 73 -12.38 6.54 9.41
CA THR A 73 -13.40 7.12 8.53
C THR A 73 -12.85 8.13 7.52
N SER A 74 -11.70 8.75 7.83
CA SER A 74 -11.15 9.88 7.06
C SER A 74 -9.76 9.62 6.49
N TYR A 75 -9.01 8.69 7.08
CA TYR A 75 -7.60 8.51 6.78
C TYR A 75 -7.21 7.04 6.64
N ALA A 76 -6.26 6.75 5.77
CA ALA A 76 -5.70 5.42 5.61
C ALA A 76 -4.17 5.46 5.48
N THR A 77 -3.53 4.51 6.15
CA THR A 77 -2.10 4.23 5.99
C THR A 77 -1.86 2.76 5.71
N MET A 78 -0.71 2.43 5.16
CA MET A 78 -0.34 1.05 4.86
C MET A 78 1.11 0.75 5.18
N ALA A 79 1.38 -0.50 5.54
CA ALA A 79 2.72 -1.10 5.62
C ALA A 79 2.78 -2.37 4.77
N THR A 80 3.97 -2.72 4.28
CA THR A 80 4.21 -3.96 3.51
C THR A 80 4.99 -5.00 4.30
N GLU A 81 5.38 -4.68 5.52
CA GLU A 81 6.08 -5.57 6.45
C GLU A 81 5.80 -5.14 7.89
N LEU A 82 5.49 -6.10 8.76
CA LEU A 82 5.36 -5.86 10.20
C LEU A 82 6.70 -6.12 10.90
N LYS A 83 7.15 -5.15 11.70
CA LYS A 83 8.41 -5.15 12.47
C LYS A 83 8.21 -4.67 13.92
N GLY A 84 7.08 -5.00 14.53
CA GLY A 84 6.74 -4.46 15.83
C GLY A 84 6.70 -2.92 15.78
N ASP A 85 7.27 -2.26 16.78
CA ASP A 85 7.30 -0.78 16.86
C ASP A 85 8.03 -0.11 15.68
N SER A 86 8.94 -0.84 15.02
CA SER A 86 9.67 -0.36 13.82
C SER A 86 8.88 -0.50 12.53
N THR A 87 7.62 -0.94 12.57
CA THR A 87 6.75 -0.99 11.40
C THR A 87 6.53 0.42 10.85
N TYR A 88 6.84 0.59 9.56
CA TYR A 88 6.74 1.87 8.89
C TYR A 88 5.48 1.95 8.02
N PHE A 89 4.58 2.83 8.39
CA PHE A 89 3.35 3.09 7.65
C PHE A 89 3.51 4.28 6.70
N LEU A 90 2.95 4.15 5.51
CA LEU A 90 2.90 5.19 4.49
C LEU A 90 1.44 5.60 4.24
N PRO A 91 1.15 6.91 4.10
CA PRO A 91 -0.20 7.35 3.74
C PRO A 91 -0.56 6.89 2.33
N ILE A 92 -1.83 6.51 2.15
CA ILE A 92 -2.40 6.12 0.86
C ILE A 92 -3.58 7.03 0.45
N ASN A 93 -3.64 8.22 1.02
CA ASN A 93 -4.69 9.19 0.80
C ASN A 93 -4.51 9.96 -0.50
N GLN A 94 -5.60 10.60 -0.96
CA GLN A 94 -5.67 11.31 -2.24
C GLN A 94 -5.15 12.76 -2.18
N GLY A 95 -5.13 13.37 -0.99
CA GLY A 95 -5.07 14.82 -0.80
C GLY A 95 -6.48 15.42 -0.65
N THR A 96 -6.60 16.54 0.06
CA THR A 96 -7.92 17.13 0.40
C THR A 96 -8.74 17.56 -0.81
N ASN A 97 -8.09 17.87 -1.94
CA ASN A 97 -8.75 18.25 -3.19
C ASN A 97 -8.75 17.12 -4.24
N GLY A 98 -8.31 15.92 -3.86
CA GLY A 98 -8.20 14.78 -4.75
C GLY A 98 -6.88 14.70 -5.51
N ALA A 99 -6.66 13.55 -6.16
CA ALA A 99 -5.41 13.27 -6.85
C ALA A 99 -5.23 14.16 -8.10
N GLY A 100 -4.07 14.78 -8.18
CA GLY A 100 -3.70 15.69 -9.28
C GLY A 100 -4.09 17.15 -9.03
N PHE A 101 -4.64 17.47 -7.86
CA PHE A 101 -4.94 18.84 -7.46
C PHE A 101 -4.09 19.24 -6.26
N ASP A 102 -3.77 20.53 -6.17
CA ASP A 102 -3.12 21.09 -4.99
C ASP A 102 -4.02 20.94 -3.78
N GLY A 103 -3.47 20.47 -2.66
CA GLY A 103 -4.22 20.26 -1.43
C GLY A 103 -3.33 19.80 -0.28
N GLU A 104 -3.94 19.71 0.90
CA GLU A 104 -3.29 19.22 2.11
C GLU A 104 -3.34 17.70 2.19
N LYS A 105 -2.76 17.15 3.26
CA LYS A 105 -2.83 15.72 3.57
C LYS A 105 -4.28 15.34 3.90
N GLY A 106 -4.71 14.17 3.46
CA GLY A 106 -6.06 13.67 3.73
C GLY A 106 -6.77 13.19 2.48
N ASN A 107 -8.08 13.26 2.51
CA ASN A 107 -8.96 12.88 1.41
C ASN A 107 -10.01 13.97 1.20
N PRO A 108 -10.62 14.07 0.01
CA PRO A 108 -11.74 14.98 -0.21
C PRO A 108 -12.91 14.71 0.76
N ALA A 109 -13.59 15.76 1.15
CA ALA A 109 -14.84 15.62 1.90
C ALA A 109 -15.86 14.82 1.09
N CYS A 110 -16.61 13.97 1.76
CA CYS A 110 -17.66 13.16 1.15
C CYS A 110 -18.97 13.44 1.89
N GLU A 111 -20.00 13.86 1.17
CA GLU A 111 -21.33 14.17 1.77
C GLU A 111 -22.08 12.88 2.14
N ASP A 112 -22.05 11.89 1.24
CA ASP A 112 -22.77 10.61 1.39
C ASP A 112 -21.80 9.42 1.45
N GLY A 113 -20.91 9.37 2.46
CA GLY A 113 -19.94 8.28 2.57
C GLY A 113 -18.78 8.60 3.47
N TYR A 114 -17.64 8.01 3.16
CA TYR A 114 -16.41 8.19 3.92
C TYR A 114 -15.32 8.82 3.05
N PRO A 115 -14.62 9.86 3.52
CA PRO A 115 -13.47 10.43 2.79
C PRO A 115 -12.45 9.39 2.31
N VAL A 116 -12.31 8.30 3.06
CA VAL A 116 -11.38 7.20 2.77
C VAL A 116 -11.93 6.17 1.76
N GLU A 117 -13.12 6.34 1.21
CA GLU A 117 -13.80 5.34 0.36
C GLU A 117 -13.05 4.97 -0.93
N HIS A 118 -12.14 5.84 -1.40
CA HIS A 118 -11.27 5.52 -2.53
C HIS A 118 -10.46 4.23 -2.30
N LEU A 119 -10.22 3.88 -1.03
CA LEU A 119 -9.48 2.66 -0.69
C LEU A 119 -10.20 1.41 -1.21
N TRP A 120 -11.54 1.29 -0.99
CA TRP A 120 -12.28 0.12 -1.47
C TRP A 120 -12.93 0.32 -2.83
N LYS A 121 -13.28 1.55 -3.21
CA LYS A 121 -13.86 1.84 -4.52
C LYS A 121 -12.82 1.84 -5.65
N THR A 122 -11.56 2.16 -5.36
CA THR A 122 -10.52 2.35 -6.38
C THR A 122 -9.30 1.47 -6.15
N VAL A 123 -8.70 1.48 -4.95
CA VAL A 123 -7.40 0.81 -4.73
C VAL A 123 -7.58 -0.69 -4.56
N LEU A 124 -8.46 -1.12 -3.66
CA LEU A 124 -8.66 -2.52 -3.27
C LEU A 124 -9.85 -3.18 -3.97
N GLN A 125 -10.50 -2.48 -4.91
CA GLN A 125 -11.47 -3.08 -5.80
C GLN A 125 -10.83 -4.27 -6.53
N LYS A 126 -11.59 -5.35 -6.77
CA LYS A 126 -11.08 -6.64 -7.25
C LYS A 126 -10.10 -6.54 -8.42
N ASP A 127 -10.50 -5.87 -9.51
CA ASP A 127 -9.68 -5.80 -10.71
C ASP A 127 -8.47 -4.90 -10.52
N SER A 128 -8.62 -3.84 -9.71
CA SER A 128 -7.54 -2.95 -9.31
C SER A 128 -6.50 -3.66 -8.45
N LEU A 129 -6.92 -4.44 -7.45
CA LEU A 129 -6.01 -5.21 -6.60
C LEU A 129 -5.23 -6.24 -7.42
N ILE A 130 -5.90 -6.93 -8.35
CA ILE A 130 -5.24 -7.88 -9.27
C ILE A 130 -4.23 -7.15 -10.18
N ASP A 131 -4.59 -5.98 -10.71
CA ASP A 131 -3.67 -5.15 -11.52
C ASP A 131 -2.46 -4.68 -10.68
N ILE A 132 -2.70 -4.28 -9.41
CA ILE A 132 -1.60 -3.89 -8.51
C ILE A 132 -0.66 -5.08 -8.25
N ILE A 133 -1.18 -6.24 -7.93
CA ILE A 133 -0.37 -7.44 -7.66
C ILE A 133 0.43 -7.85 -8.90
N ASN A 134 -0.18 -7.80 -10.07
CA ASN A 134 0.44 -8.26 -11.31
C ASN A 134 1.43 -7.25 -11.91
N LYS A 135 1.20 -5.94 -11.79
CA LYS A 135 1.92 -4.93 -12.57
C LYS A 135 2.60 -3.82 -11.76
N PHE A 136 2.33 -3.70 -10.48
CA PHE A 136 2.93 -2.69 -9.63
C PHE A 136 3.76 -3.29 -8.49
N LEU A 137 3.27 -4.37 -7.90
CA LEU A 137 3.94 -5.00 -6.77
C LEU A 137 5.29 -5.57 -7.20
N HIS A 138 6.36 -5.21 -6.49
CA HIS A 138 7.68 -5.79 -6.71
C HIS A 138 8.50 -5.84 -5.43
N LEU A 139 9.49 -6.73 -5.43
CA LEU A 139 10.47 -6.86 -4.36
C LEU A 139 11.73 -6.05 -4.72
N GLU A 140 11.92 -4.93 -4.02
CA GLU A 140 13.17 -4.17 -4.11
C GLU A 140 14.23 -4.84 -3.23
N LYS A 141 15.42 -5.03 -3.79
CA LYS A 141 16.62 -5.51 -3.08
C LYS A 141 17.67 -4.42 -3.14
N LYS A 142 18.21 -4.07 -1.98
CA LYS A 142 19.28 -3.06 -1.87
C LYS A 142 20.41 -3.60 -1.02
N ASP A 143 21.58 -3.71 -1.63
CA ASP A 143 22.79 -4.07 -0.94
C ASP A 143 23.38 -2.85 -0.23
N ASN A 144 23.69 -3.01 1.05
CA ASN A 144 24.34 -2.00 1.87
C ASN A 144 25.63 -2.60 2.42
N ILE A 145 26.72 -1.86 2.30
CA ILE A 145 27.99 -2.22 2.94
C ILE A 145 27.92 -1.69 4.37
N VAL A 146 28.08 -2.58 5.34
CA VAL A 146 28.15 -2.26 6.77
C VAL A 146 29.46 -2.81 7.33
N LEU A 147 30.04 -2.14 8.32
CA LEU A 147 31.20 -2.67 9.03
C LEU A 147 30.73 -3.66 10.10
N ASP A 148 31.39 -4.79 10.19
CA ASP A 148 31.20 -5.74 11.27
C ASP A 148 31.86 -5.25 12.58
N LYS A 149 31.75 -6.04 13.67
CA LYS A 149 32.34 -5.72 14.97
C LYS A 149 33.88 -5.66 14.95
N HIS A 150 34.50 -6.15 13.89
CA HIS A 150 35.96 -6.21 13.71
C HIS A 150 36.44 -5.18 12.68
N GLY A 151 35.56 -4.35 12.14
CA GLY A 151 35.86 -3.33 11.13
C GLY A 151 35.91 -3.86 9.70
N ASN A 152 35.55 -5.12 9.44
CA ASN A 152 35.52 -5.67 8.08
C ASN A 152 34.22 -5.29 7.37
N GLU A 153 34.30 -5.02 6.07
CA GLU A 153 33.13 -4.77 5.24
C GLU A 153 32.28 -6.03 5.07
N LYS A 154 30.99 -5.89 5.34
CA LYS A 154 29.98 -6.93 5.11
C LYS A 154 28.84 -6.38 4.30
N THR A 155 28.50 -7.03 3.20
CA THR A 155 27.30 -6.71 2.43
C THR A 155 26.07 -7.27 3.12
N VAL A 156 25.08 -6.39 3.40
CA VAL A 156 23.78 -6.75 3.95
C VAL A 156 22.70 -6.34 2.94
N THR A 157 22.03 -7.34 2.36
CA THR A 157 20.91 -7.10 1.45
C THR A 157 19.65 -6.78 2.25
N LYS A 158 19.11 -5.59 2.06
CA LYS A 158 17.77 -5.20 2.56
C LYS A 158 16.76 -5.47 1.47
N GLU A 159 15.68 -6.14 1.84
CA GLU A 159 14.55 -6.39 0.94
C GLU A 159 13.33 -5.62 1.38
N ARG A 160 12.53 -5.14 0.44
CA ARG A 160 11.29 -4.42 0.70
C ARG A 160 10.28 -4.71 -0.40
N ILE A 161 9.05 -5.06 -0.02
CA ILE A 161 7.93 -5.11 -0.96
C ILE A 161 7.47 -3.66 -1.21
N ILE A 162 7.40 -3.29 -2.47
CA ILE A 162 6.90 -1.99 -2.91
C ILE A 162 5.45 -2.16 -3.36
N PHE A 163 4.54 -1.52 -2.63
CA PHE A 163 3.14 -1.35 -2.99
C PHE A 163 2.93 0.13 -3.41
N PRO A 164 2.20 0.43 -4.48
CA PRO A 164 2.06 1.80 -4.96
C PRO A 164 1.25 2.65 -3.96
N ARG A 165 1.71 3.87 -3.72
CA ARG A 165 0.91 4.90 -3.04
C ARG A 165 -0.16 5.43 -3.99
N TYR A 166 -1.23 6.02 -3.45
CA TYR A 166 -2.35 6.47 -4.28
C TYR A 166 -1.94 7.39 -5.43
N HIS A 167 -1.15 8.43 -5.16
CA HIS A 167 -0.69 9.37 -6.19
C HIS A 167 0.16 8.72 -7.28
N GLN A 168 0.91 7.66 -6.95
CA GLN A 168 1.69 6.90 -7.94
C GLN A 168 0.78 6.05 -8.81
N LEU A 169 -0.17 5.35 -8.19
CA LEU A 169 -1.15 4.51 -8.86
C LEU A 169 -2.00 5.33 -9.84
N ASP A 170 -2.51 6.48 -9.38
CA ASP A 170 -3.33 7.39 -10.17
C ASP A 170 -2.56 7.95 -11.38
N ALA A 171 -1.36 8.52 -11.14
CA ALA A 171 -0.54 9.08 -12.20
C ALA A 171 -0.16 8.06 -13.28
N VAL A 172 0.29 6.86 -12.87
CA VAL A 172 0.67 5.80 -13.81
C VAL A 172 -0.53 5.33 -14.61
N ARG A 173 -1.70 5.14 -13.99
CA ARG A 173 -2.92 4.70 -14.68
C ARG A 173 -3.43 5.73 -15.67
N LYS A 174 -3.49 7.00 -15.28
CA LYS A 174 -3.89 8.10 -16.17
C LYS A 174 -2.99 8.20 -17.40
N LEU A 175 -1.68 8.10 -17.21
CA LEU A 175 -0.69 8.19 -18.28
C LEU A 175 -0.82 7.00 -19.24
N VAL A 176 -0.92 5.79 -18.72
CA VAL A 176 -1.11 4.59 -19.55
C VAL A 176 -2.44 4.61 -20.30
N ALA A 177 -3.51 5.11 -19.68
CA ALA A 177 -4.81 5.25 -20.32
C ALA A 177 -4.76 6.25 -21.49
N ASP A 178 -4.15 7.43 -21.27
CA ASP A 178 -4.03 8.44 -22.34
C ASP A 178 -3.19 7.95 -23.53
N VAL A 179 -2.08 7.25 -23.25
CA VAL A 179 -1.25 6.68 -24.34
C VAL A 179 -2.01 5.59 -25.12
N LYS A 180 -2.84 4.79 -24.45
CA LYS A 180 -3.68 3.80 -25.12
C LYS A 180 -4.72 4.43 -26.05
N GLU A 181 -5.32 5.53 -25.62
CA GLU A 181 -6.39 6.21 -26.35
C GLU A 181 -5.82 7.11 -27.48
N ASN A 182 -4.76 7.86 -27.19
CA ASN A 182 -4.28 8.94 -28.03
C ASN A 182 -2.93 8.63 -28.70
N GLY A 183 -2.32 7.48 -28.43
CA GLY A 183 -0.99 7.13 -28.93
C GLY A 183 0.15 7.85 -28.23
N THR A 184 1.34 7.75 -28.81
CA THR A 184 2.57 8.39 -28.32
C THR A 184 2.72 9.80 -28.92
N GLY A 185 3.65 10.61 -28.35
CA GLY A 185 4.01 11.94 -28.91
C GLY A 185 3.56 13.12 -28.05
N LYS A 186 2.79 12.89 -26.98
CA LYS A 186 2.47 13.94 -26.00
C LYS A 186 3.56 14.07 -24.94
N ASN A 187 3.75 15.29 -24.45
CA ASN A 187 4.58 15.58 -23.28
C ASN A 187 3.70 15.63 -22.03
N TYR A 188 4.17 14.97 -20.95
CA TYR A 188 3.47 14.93 -19.67
C TYR A 188 4.35 15.56 -18.59
N LEU A 189 3.76 16.37 -17.73
CA LEU A 189 4.40 16.88 -16.53
C LEU A 189 3.74 16.26 -15.30
N ILE A 190 4.52 15.53 -14.52
CA ILE A 190 4.08 14.93 -13.26
C ILE A 190 4.86 15.58 -12.12
N GLN A 191 4.19 16.42 -11.34
CA GLN A 191 4.77 17.09 -10.19
C GLN A 191 4.42 16.33 -8.91
N HIS A 192 5.44 15.77 -8.28
CA HIS A 192 5.34 15.12 -6.97
C HIS A 192 6.43 15.67 -6.05
N SER A 193 6.15 15.72 -4.73
CA SER A 193 7.10 16.16 -3.71
C SER A 193 8.38 15.31 -3.68
N ALA A 194 9.45 15.85 -3.09
CA ALA A 194 10.68 15.07 -2.84
C ALA A 194 10.36 13.84 -1.98
N GLY A 195 11.00 12.71 -2.27
CA GLY A 195 10.78 11.46 -1.51
C GLY A 195 9.43 10.75 -1.78
N SER A 196 8.61 11.23 -2.72
CA SER A 196 7.32 10.62 -3.07
C SER A 196 7.41 9.29 -3.83
N GLY A 197 8.62 8.85 -4.21
CA GLY A 197 8.84 7.63 -4.98
C GLY A 197 8.66 7.80 -6.50
N LYS A 198 9.01 8.97 -7.04
CA LYS A 198 8.95 9.26 -8.49
C LYS A 198 9.64 8.21 -9.36
N SER A 199 10.79 7.68 -8.92
CA SER A 199 11.53 6.64 -9.66
C SER A 199 10.69 5.38 -9.88
N ASN A 200 9.90 4.96 -8.89
CA ASN A 200 8.98 3.83 -9.02
C ASN A 200 7.88 4.14 -10.05
N SER A 201 7.32 5.35 -10.02
CA SER A 201 6.31 5.76 -11.02
C SER A 201 6.86 5.70 -12.44
N ILE A 202 8.10 6.18 -12.66
CA ILE A 202 8.78 6.12 -13.97
C ILE A 202 8.97 4.65 -14.40
N ALA A 203 9.47 3.80 -13.50
CA ALA A 203 9.68 2.38 -13.80
C ALA A 203 8.37 1.66 -14.15
N TRP A 204 7.29 1.91 -13.41
CA TRP A 204 5.98 1.32 -13.70
C TRP A 204 5.40 1.80 -15.02
N VAL A 205 5.53 3.10 -15.35
CA VAL A 205 5.10 3.63 -16.65
C VAL A 205 5.88 2.95 -17.77
N ALA A 206 7.21 2.91 -17.69
CA ALA A 206 8.05 2.28 -18.70
C ALA A 206 7.68 0.81 -18.92
N TYR A 207 7.54 0.04 -17.83
CA TYR A 207 7.15 -1.37 -17.89
C TYR A 207 5.76 -1.57 -18.51
N ARG A 208 4.78 -0.73 -18.15
CA ARG A 208 3.41 -0.85 -18.66
C ARG A 208 3.30 -0.43 -20.10
N LEU A 209 4.02 0.61 -20.54
CA LEU A 209 4.04 1.03 -21.93
C LEU A 209 4.74 0.02 -22.83
N ALA A 210 5.86 -0.56 -22.39
CA ALA A 210 6.55 -1.63 -23.13
C ALA A 210 5.68 -2.88 -23.37
N SER A 211 4.63 -3.08 -22.58
CA SER A 211 3.68 -4.18 -22.75
C SER A 211 2.50 -3.86 -23.67
N LEU A 212 2.41 -2.62 -24.21
CA LEU A 212 1.35 -2.19 -25.11
C LEU A 212 1.73 -2.33 -26.57
N PHE A 213 3.02 -2.41 -26.87
CA PHE A 213 3.64 -2.53 -28.17
C PHE A 213 4.53 -3.76 -28.21
#